data_a9cabeaf32bdd3e4bb78eb4361be85a0
#
_entry.id   a9cabeaf32bdd3e4bb78eb4361be85a0
#
_cell.length_a   1.000
_cell.length_b   1.000
_cell.length_c   1.000
_cell.angle_alpha   90.00
_cell.angle_beta   90.00
_cell.angle_gamma   90.00
#
_symmetry.space_group_name_H-M   'P 1'
#
loop_
_entity.id
_entity.type
_entity.pdbx_description
1 polymer ?
#
loop_
_entity_poly.entity_id
_entity_poly.type
_entity_poly.pdbx_seq_one_letter_code
_entity_poly.pdbx_strand_id
1 'polypeptide(L)'
;ITQIKGKLIEKSPTELVIDCGGVGYSINISLNTYSQIGDDENIKLFTHLIIKEDSHSLYGFFKKSERSLFKLLISVSGVGASTARMMLSSLSPGEIISAIRSDSVQIIQSIKGIGAKTAQRVILELKDKVMMLDESDNEHFTFTNESTEAASALEVLGYSQKQTGKILTQIMSENPGINVETLIKKALNKL
;
A
#
# COMPACT_ATOMS: atom_id res chain seq x y z
N ILE A 1 11.37 2.72 7.86
CA ILE A 1 10.44 2.50 9.00
C ILE A 1 9.12 2.01 8.41
N THR A 2 8.76 0.74 8.69
CA THR A 2 7.60 0.06 8.09
C THR A 2 6.38 0.04 9.01
N GLN A 3 6.62 0.05 10.31
CA GLN A 3 5.59 0.14 11.36
C GLN A 3 6.17 0.75 12.61
N ILE A 4 5.31 1.32 13.43
CA ILE A 4 5.61 1.79 14.77
C ILE A 4 4.58 1.20 15.73
N LYS A 5 5.03 0.71 16.88
CA LYS A 5 4.19 0.28 17.99
C LYS A 5 4.73 0.90 19.28
N GLY A 6 3.87 1.60 20.00
CA GLY A 6 4.26 2.27 21.25
C GLY A 6 3.08 2.95 21.92
N LYS A 7 3.40 3.78 22.92
CA LYS A 7 2.44 4.52 23.72
C LYS A 7 2.00 5.77 22.97
N LEU A 8 0.70 5.97 22.83
CA LEU A 8 0.14 7.20 22.26
C LEU A 8 0.29 8.35 23.26
N ILE A 9 1.07 9.35 22.91
CA ILE A 9 1.34 10.52 23.76
C ILE A 9 0.45 11.70 23.37
N GLU A 10 0.35 11.97 22.06
CA GLU A 10 -0.48 13.05 21.52
C GLU A 10 -1.32 12.55 20.36
N LYS A 11 -2.57 13.02 20.29
CA LYS A 11 -3.52 12.67 19.24
C LYS A 11 -4.22 13.93 18.72
N SER A 12 -3.98 14.24 17.46
CA SER A 12 -4.71 15.27 16.71
C SER A 12 -5.28 14.69 15.41
N PRO A 13 -6.23 15.38 14.75
CA PRO A 13 -6.81 14.87 13.49
C PRO A 13 -5.81 14.65 12.35
N THR A 14 -4.65 15.27 12.42
CA THR A 14 -3.65 15.25 11.33
C THR A 14 -2.30 14.69 11.73
N GLU A 15 -2.08 14.46 13.03
CA GLU A 15 -0.77 14.07 13.57
C GLU A 15 -0.92 13.31 14.88
N LEU A 16 -0.02 12.36 15.10
CA LEU A 16 0.13 11.62 16.35
C LEU A 16 1.58 11.70 16.83
N VAL A 17 1.77 11.64 18.14
CA VAL A 17 3.07 11.36 18.74
C VAL A 17 3.01 10.01 19.45
N ILE A 18 3.89 9.10 19.07
CA ILE A 18 4.01 7.76 19.67
C ILE A 18 5.38 7.63 20.30
N ASP A 19 5.40 7.33 21.60
CA ASP A 19 6.62 6.98 22.34
C ASP A 19 6.97 5.50 22.11
N CYS A 20 8.19 5.27 21.68
CA CYS A 20 8.77 3.95 21.51
C CYS A 20 10.02 3.83 22.37
N GLY A 21 9.83 3.59 23.67
CA GLY A 21 10.94 3.40 24.62
C GLY A 21 11.75 4.67 24.88
N GLY A 22 11.09 5.82 25.01
CA GLY A 22 11.71 7.13 25.27
C GLY A 22 12.05 7.93 24.02
N VAL A 23 11.71 7.40 22.82
CA VAL A 23 11.83 8.15 21.55
C VAL A 23 10.42 8.46 21.03
N GLY A 24 10.07 9.75 20.98
CA GLY A 24 8.81 10.23 20.43
C GLY A 24 8.87 10.37 18.90
N TYR A 25 7.99 9.67 18.20
CA TYR A 25 7.81 9.78 16.74
C TYR A 25 6.59 10.62 16.42
N SER A 26 6.79 11.76 15.74
CA SER A 26 5.71 12.53 15.13
C SER A 26 5.31 11.88 13.81
N ILE A 27 4.02 11.57 13.65
CA ILE A 27 3.48 10.79 12.55
C ILE A 27 2.30 11.51 11.93
N ASN A 28 2.43 11.86 10.67
CA ASN A 28 1.33 12.44 9.89
C ASN A 28 0.29 11.38 9.57
N ILE A 29 -0.99 11.65 9.81
CA ILE A 29 -2.09 10.72 9.54
C ILE A 29 -3.18 11.37 8.68
N SER A 30 -4.03 10.53 8.08
CA SER A 30 -5.28 10.92 7.44
C SER A 30 -6.40 10.99 8.47
N LEU A 31 -7.50 11.67 8.15
CA LEU A 31 -8.74 11.62 8.95
C LEU A 31 -9.33 10.21 8.99
N ASN A 32 -9.16 9.42 7.94
CA ASN A 32 -9.58 8.01 7.92
C ASN A 32 -8.80 7.19 8.95
N THR A 33 -7.47 7.34 9.04
CA THR A 33 -6.68 6.71 10.12
C THR A 33 -7.09 7.24 11.49
N TYR A 34 -7.25 8.58 11.65
CA TYR A 34 -7.65 9.19 12.92
C TYR A 34 -8.95 8.61 13.48
N SER A 35 -9.97 8.42 12.63
CA SER A 35 -11.27 7.88 13.03
C SER A 35 -11.23 6.42 13.49
N GLN A 36 -10.21 5.67 13.08
CA GLN A 36 -10.03 4.25 13.43
C GLN A 36 -9.19 4.05 14.70
N ILE A 37 -8.46 5.09 15.15
CA ILE A 37 -7.68 5.03 16.38
C ILE A 37 -8.61 5.30 17.56
N GLY A 38 -8.76 4.29 18.42
CA GLY A 38 -9.47 4.38 19.68
C GLY A 38 -8.73 5.19 20.75
N ASP A 39 -9.08 4.95 21.99
CA ASP A 39 -8.46 5.55 23.17
C ASP A 39 -7.42 4.62 23.82
N ASP A 40 -6.99 3.59 23.11
CA ASP A 40 -5.97 2.67 23.56
C ASP A 40 -4.64 3.38 23.81
N GLU A 41 -4.06 3.14 24.99
CA GLU A 41 -2.76 3.72 25.35
C GLU A 41 -1.63 3.23 24.43
N ASN A 42 -1.69 1.97 23.98
CA ASN A 42 -0.69 1.38 23.09
C ASN A 42 -1.29 1.11 21.72
N ILE A 43 -0.74 1.75 20.71
CA ILE A 43 -1.20 1.62 19.34
C ILE A 43 -0.08 1.09 18.43
N LYS A 44 -0.51 0.46 17.33
CA LYS A 44 0.34 0.07 16.22
C LYS A 44 -0.13 0.75 14.95
N LEU A 45 0.79 1.40 14.25
CA LEU A 45 0.55 1.97 12.93
C LEU A 45 1.51 1.36 11.90
N PHE A 46 0.99 1.13 10.70
CA PHE A 46 1.82 0.91 9.53
C PHE A 46 2.34 2.25 9.04
N THR A 47 3.62 2.32 8.68
CA THR A 47 4.23 3.61 8.37
C THR A 47 4.89 3.62 6.99
N HIS A 48 5.05 4.81 6.45
CA HIS A 48 5.85 5.11 5.29
C HIS A 48 6.72 6.34 5.57
N LEU A 49 8.03 6.17 5.47
CA LEU A 49 8.99 7.25 5.67
C LEU A 49 9.32 7.90 4.33
N ILE A 50 9.21 9.21 4.26
CA ILE A 50 9.64 10.02 3.12
C ILE A 50 10.85 10.83 3.57
N ILE A 51 11.94 10.67 2.84
CA ILE A 51 13.21 11.35 3.09
C ILE A 51 13.42 12.38 1.98
N LYS A 52 13.67 13.62 2.38
CA LYS A 52 14.12 14.73 1.52
C LYS A 52 15.42 15.27 2.05
N GLU A 53 16.09 16.14 1.31
CA GLU A 53 17.36 16.75 1.72
C GLU A 53 17.27 17.50 3.05
N ASP A 54 16.12 18.13 3.31
CA ASP A 54 15.86 19.00 4.47
C ASP A 54 14.91 18.42 5.48
N SER A 55 14.31 17.26 5.24
CA SER A 55 13.26 16.72 6.13
C SER A 55 13.06 15.21 6.03
N HIS A 56 12.72 14.63 7.18
CA HIS A 56 12.22 13.26 7.29
C HIS A 56 10.77 13.30 7.77
N SER A 57 9.85 12.89 6.91
CA SER A 57 8.42 12.90 7.24
C SER A 57 7.89 11.47 7.34
N LEU A 58 7.29 11.14 8.49
CA LEU A 58 6.67 9.84 8.71
C LEU A 58 5.16 9.95 8.54
N TYR A 59 4.60 9.05 7.72
CA TYR A 59 3.16 8.92 7.48
C TYR A 59 2.67 7.62 8.10
N GLY A 60 1.56 7.67 8.84
CA GLY A 60 0.99 6.53 9.56
C GLY A 60 -0.40 6.17 9.07
N PHE A 61 -0.69 4.87 9.11
CA PHE A 61 -1.93 4.28 8.63
C PHE A 61 -2.39 3.19 9.60
N PHE A 62 -3.68 3.14 9.87
CA PHE A 62 -4.24 2.10 10.74
C PHE A 62 -4.25 0.73 10.05
N LYS A 63 -4.53 0.70 8.73
CA LYS A 63 -4.55 -0.51 7.91
C LYS A 63 -3.42 -0.55 6.89
N LYS A 64 -2.95 -1.76 6.56
CA LYS A 64 -1.95 -1.97 5.50
C LYS A 64 -2.47 -1.51 4.12
N SER A 65 -3.75 -1.74 3.83
CA SER A 65 -4.40 -1.33 2.59
C SER A 65 -4.35 0.18 2.37
N GLU A 66 -4.63 0.97 3.40
CA GLU A 66 -4.52 2.43 3.32
C GLU A 66 -3.08 2.86 3.01
N ARG A 67 -2.08 2.24 3.65
CA ARG A 67 -0.68 2.49 3.34
C ARG A 67 -0.32 2.09 1.91
N SER A 68 -0.83 0.96 1.42
CA SER A 68 -0.59 0.50 0.05
C SER A 68 -1.18 1.47 -0.96
N LEU A 69 -2.40 1.92 -0.74
CA LEU A 69 -3.04 2.94 -1.57
C LEU A 69 -2.26 4.27 -1.53
N PHE A 70 -1.82 4.72 -0.34
CA PHE A 70 -0.98 5.91 -0.22
C PHE A 70 0.28 5.82 -1.09
N LYS A 71 0.97 4.67 -1.07
CA LYS A 71 2.17 4.45 -1.90
C LYS A 71 1.86 4.50 -3.39
N LEU A 72 0.73 3.95 -3.82
CA LEU A 72 0.28 4.07 -5.21
C LEU A 72 -0.03 5.52 -5.57
N LEU A 73 -0.72 6.25 -4.72
CA LEU A 73 -1.06 7.65 -4.98
C LEU A 73 0.20 8.52 -5.16
N ILE A 74 1.19 8.38 -4.28
CA ILE A 74 2.44 9.16 -4.37
C ILE A 74 3.35 8.74 -5.54
N SER A 75 3.10 7.58 -6.16
CA SER A 75 3.82 7.17 -7.37
C SER A 75 3.35 7.91 -8.63
N VAL A 76 2.17 8.56 -8.55
CA VAL A 76 1.62 9.32 -9.68
C VAL A 76 2.27 10.70 -9.74
N SER A 77 2.79 11.05 -10.89
CA SER A 77 3.40 12.38 -11.10
C SER A 77 2.37 13.49 -10.87
N GLY A 78 2.72 14.43 -9.98
CA GLY A 78 1.83 15.53 -9.54
C GLY A 78 1.03 15.22 -8.27
N VAL A 79 1.18 14.03 -7.68
CA VAL A 79 0.59 13.69 -6.39
C VAL A 79 1.69 13.57 -5.34
N GLY A 80 1.86 14.58 -4.53
CA GLY A 80 2.77 14.57 -3.37
C GLY A 80 2.14 13.90 -2.14
N ALA A 81 2.96 13.64 -1.13
CA ALA A 81 2.50 13.00 0.12
C ALA A 81 1.37 13.77 0.83
N SER A 82 1.46 15.11 0.86
CA SER A 82 0.38 15.95 1.43
C SER A 82 -0.92 15.84 0.65
N THR A 83 -0.83 15.76 -0.69
CA THR A 83 -2.00 15.55 -1.57
C THR A 83 -2.59 14.17 -1.35
N ALA A 84 -1.78 13.12 -1.32
CA ALA A 84 -2.23 11.75 -1.06
C ALA A 84 -2.91 11.63 0.33
N ARG A 85 -2.34 12.28 1.37
CA ARG A 85 -2.95 12.35 2.69
C ARG A 85 -4.30 13.08 2.67
N MET A 86 -4.41 14.17 1.89
CA MET A 86 -5.66 14.89 1.70
C MET A 86 -6.71 14.02 1.02
N MET A 87 -6.32 13.25 -0.01
CA MET A 87 -7.20 12.29 -0.68
C MET A 87 -7.76 11.28 0.32
N LEU A 88 -6.90 10.64 1.11
CA LEU A 88 -7.27 9.66 2.14
C LEU A 88 -8.02 10.26 3.34
N SER A 89 -7.99 11.59 3.49
CA SER A 89 -8.79 12.31 4.48
C SER A 89 -10.17 12.71 3.95
N SER A 90 -10.29 12.90 2.64
CA SER A 90 -11.54 13.34 1.98
C SER A 90 -12.43 12.18 1.57
N LEU A 91 -11.83 11.04 1.21
CA LEU A 91 -12.51 9.83 0.78
C LEU A 91 -11.89 8.62 1.50
N SER A 92 -12.69 7.63 1.79
CA SER A 92 -12.20 6.33 2.27
C SER A 92 -11.35 5.63 1.19
N PRO A 93 -10.43 4.72 1.56
CA PRO A 93 -9.68 3.94 0.59
C PRO A 93 -10.56 3.21 -0.44
N GLY A 94 -11.69 2.66 0.01
CA GLY A 94 -12.66 1.98 -0.87
C GLY A 94 -13.31 2.91 -1.90
N GLU A 95 -13.67 4.13 -1.49
CA GLU A 95 -14.24 5.14 -2.40
C GLU A 95 -13.23 5.59 -3.46
N ILE A 96 -11.95 5.78 -3.06
CA ILE A 96 -10.88 6.13 -4.01
C ILE A 96 -10.68 5.01 -5.02
N ILE A 97 -10.57 3.75 -4.56
CA ILE A 97 -10.43 2.57 -5.43
C ILE A 97 -11.61 2.44 -6.38
N SER A 98 -12.83 2.59 -5.86
CA SER A 98 -14.06 2.55 -6.67
C SER A 98 -14.09 3.65 -7.74
N ALA A 99 -13.71 4.88 -7.39
CA ALA A 99 -13.64 6.00 -8.32
C ALA A 99 -12.61 5.76 -9.43
N ILE A 100 -11.45 5.16 -9.10
CA ILE A 100 -10.43 4.81 -10.08
C ILE A 100 -10.93 3.71 -11.03
N ARG A 101 -11.59 2.67 -10.51
CA ARG A 101 -12.13 1.55 -11.31
C ARG A 101 -13.24 1.99 -12.26
N SER A 102 -14.11 2.90 -11.80
CA SER A 102 -15.23 3.41 -12.58
C SER A 102 -14.89 4.61 -13.48
N ASP A 103 -13.59 4.94 -13.62
CA ASP A 103 -13.11 6.10 -14.39
C ASP A 103 -13.76 7.43 -13.97
N SER A 104 -14.16 7.55 -12.69
CA SER A 104 -14.89 8.72 -12.16
C SER A 104 -13.96 9.88 -11.85
N VAL A 105 -13.47 10.57 -12.91
CA VAL A 105 -12.59 11.74 -12.80
C VAL A 105 -13.14 12.80 -11.85
N GLN A 106 -14.45 13.04 -11.89
CA GLN A 106 -15.13 14.07 -11.11
C GLN A 106 -15.00 13.85 -9.60
N ILE A 107 -15.08 12.60 -9.14
CA ILE A 107 -14.92 12.25 -7.71
C ILE A 107 -13.50 12.56 -7.25
N ILE A 108 -12.49 12.18 -8.02
CA ILE A 108 -11.09 12.46 -7.68
C ILE A 108 -10.80 13.97 -7.76
N GLN A 109 -11.37 14.66 -8.75
CA GLN A 109 -11.19 16.11 -8.92
C GLN A 109 -11.91 16.93 -7.85
N SER A 110 -12.96 16.41 -7.19
CA SER A 110 -13.66 17.11 -6.10
C SER A 110 -12.79 17.31 -4.87
N ILE A 111 -11.69 16.54 -4.76
CA ILE A 111 -10.75 16.64 -3.65
C ILE A 111 -9.93 17.92 -3.79
N LYS A 112 -9.89 18.72 -2.72
CA LYS A 112 -9.17 19.98 -2.70
C LYS A 112 -7.69 19.81 -3.08
N GLY A 113 -7.23 20.58 -4.06
CA GLY A 113 -5.85 20.55 -4.52
C GLY A 113 -5.57 19.59 -5.67
N ILE A 114 -6.61 18.89 -6.18
CA ILE A 114 -6.48 18.02 -7.35
C ILE A 114 -7.17 18.67 -8.55
N GLY A 115 -6.38 19.02 -9.57
CA GLY A 115 -6.88 19.52 -10.83
C GLY A 115 -7.30 18.39 -11.79
N ALA A 116 -8.07 18.72 -12.83
CA ALA A 116 -8.56 17.76 -13.81
C ALA A 116 -7.45 16.88 -14.42
N LYS A 117 -6.32 17.47 -14.78
CA LYS A 117 -5.16 16.74 -15.36
C LYS A 117 -4.59 15.72 -14.37
N THR A 118 -4.47 16.08 -13.08
CA THR A 118 -3.97 15.18 -12.03
C THR A 118 -4.98 14.07 -11.77
N ALA A 119 -6.28 14.36 -11.71
CA ALA A 119 -7.33 13.38 -11.53
C ALA A 119 -7.34 12.33 -12.66
N GLN A 120 -7.27 12.78 -13.92
CA GLN A 120 -7.17 11.89 -15.08
C GLN A 120 -5.92 11.01 -15.03
N ARG A 121 -4.77 11.58 -14.61
CA ARG A 121 -3.52 10.83 -14.48
C ARG A 121 -3.61 9.78 -13.38
N VAL A 122 -4.18 10.11 -12.21
CA VAL A 122 -4.41 9.15 -11.12
C VAL A 122 -5.19 7.95 -11.62
N ILE A 123 -6.28 8.18 -12.34
CA ILE A 123 -7.10 7.10 -12.89
C ILE A 123 -6.30 6.26 -13.88
N LEU A 124 -5.68 6.91 -14.88
CA LEU A 124 -4.96 6.21 -15.95
C LEU A 124 -3.79 5.36 -15.41
N GLU A 125 -2.98 5.91 -14.50
CA GLU A 125 -1.79 5.23 -13.99
C GLU A 125 -2.09 4.18 -12.91
N LEU A 126 -3.24 4.29 -12.21
CA LEU A 126 -3.55 3.41 -11.08
C LEU A 126 -4.64 2.38 -11.39
N LYS A 127 -5.36 2.48 -12.49
CA LYS A 127 -6.48 1.58 -12.81
C LYS A 127 -6.13 0.10 -12.68
N ASP A 128 -5.04 -0.32 -13.32
CA ASP A 128 -4.59 -1.72 -13.27
C ASP A 128 -3.99 -2.09 -11.91
N LYS A 129 -3.31 -1.15 -11.27
CA LYS A 129 -2.63 -1.37 -9.98
C LYS A 129 -3.60 -1.53 -8.80
N VAL A 130 -4.72 -0.81 -8.80
CA VAL A 130 -5.71 -0.92 -7.72
C VAL A 130 -6.51 -2.22 -7.79
N MET A 131 -6.57 -2.90 -8.95
CA MET A 131 -7.16 -4.23 -9.05
C MET A 131 -6.41 -5.27 -8.21
N MET A 132 -5.10 -5.11 -8.07
CA MET A 132 -4.25 -6.00 -7.27
C MET A 132 -4.35 -5.74 -5.75
N LEU A 133 -4.89 -4.60 -5.32
CA LEU A 133 -5.01 -4.28 -3.88
C LEU A 133 -6.13 -5.06 -3.18
N ASP A 134 -7.20 -5.41 -3.88
CA ASP A 134 -8.34 -6.13 -3.28
C ASP A 134 -8.02 -7.56 -2.85
N GLU A 135 -7.03 -8.17 -3.47
CA GLU A 135 -6.60 -9.52 -3.10
C GLU A 135 -5.83 -9.56 -1.77
N SER A 136 -5.37 -8.41 -1.27
CA SER A 136 -4.52 -8.33 -0.08
C SER A 136 -5.22 -7.96 1.23
N ASP A 137 -6.49 -7.52 1.19
CA ASP A 137 -7.24 -7.06 2.38
C ASP A 137 -8.09 -8.12 3.08
N ASN A 138 -8.22 -9.29 2.49
CA ASN A 138 -8.77 -10.43 3.21
C ASN A 138 -7.71 -10.95 4.20
N GLU A 139 -7.90 -10.70 5.49
CA GLU A 139 -7.13 -11.30 6.60
C GLU A 139 -7.24 -12.84 6.68
N HIS A 140 -7.92 -13.43 5.75
CA HIS A 140 -7.82 -14.83 5.41
C HIS A 140 -6.90 -14.99 4.19
N PHE A 141 -5.59 -14.98 4.43
CA PHE A 141 -4.67 -15.72 3.58
C PHE A 141 -5.03 -17.21 3.67
N THR A 142 -6.16 -17.58 3.10
CA THR A 142 -6.32 -18.92 2.58
C THR A 142 -5.47 -18.94 1.32
N PHE A 143 -4.43 -19.72 1.39
CA PHE A 143 -3.50 -20.12 0.35
C PHE A 143 -4.15 -20.09 -1.06
N THR A 144 -4.07 -18.96 -1.73
CA THR A 144 -4.44 -18.85 -3.13
C THR A 144 -3.18 -18.75 -3.94
N ASN A 145 -2.78 -19.92 -4.38
CA ASN A 145 -1.77 -20.20 -5.38
C ASN A 145 -0.33 -19.80 -4.99
N GLU A 146 0.39 -20.82 -4.55
CA GLU A 146 1.85 -20.90 -4.49
C GLU A 146 2.49 -20.27 -5.75
N SER A 147 1.79 -20.30 -6.87
CA SER A 147 2.13 -19.65 -8.12
C SER A 147 2.18 -18.13 -8.02
N THR A 148 1.19 -17.48 -7.40
CA THR A 148 1.12 -16.02 -7.31
C THR A 148 2.20 -15.48 -6.36
N GLU A 149 2.42 -16.19 -5.25
CA GLU A 149 3.46 -15.83 -4.29
C GLU A 149 4.86 -16.01 -4.88
N ALA A 150 5.08 -17.13 -5.59
CA ALA A 150 6.33 -17.37 -6.30
C ALA A 150 6.57 -16.36 -7.43
N ALA A 151 5.53 -15.99 -8.19
CA ALA A 151 5.63 -14.98 -9.24
C ALA A 151 6.00 -13.60 -8.67
N SER A 152 5.35 -13.18 -7.58
CA SER A 152 5.67 -11.93 -6.86
C SER A 152 7.12 -11.92 -6.35
N ALA A 153 7.58 -13.03 -5.76
CA ALA A 153 8.95 -13.14 -5.28
C ALA A 153 9.97 -13.03 -6.42
N LEU A 154 9.72 -13.69 -7.55
CA LEU A 154 10.58 -13.62 -8.73
C LEU A 154 10.58 -12.22 -9.36
N GLU A 155 9.45 -11.51 -9.34
CA GLU A 155 9.37 -10.11 -9.80
C GLU A 155 10.23 -9.18 -8.95
N VAL A 156 10.20 -9.35 -7.62
CA VAL A 156 11.09 -8.61 -6.69
C VAL A 156 12.56 -8.92 -6.95
N LEU A 157 12.88 -10.13 -7.41
CA LEU A 157 14.24 -10.53 -7.82
C LEU A 157 14.63 -10.04 -9.22
N GLY A 158 13.73 -9.32 -9.92
CA GLY A 158 14.02 -8.66 -11.20
C GLY A 158 13.58 -9.42 -12.44
N TYR A 159 12.87 -10.53 -12.29
CA TYR A 159 12.34 -11.29 -13.43
C TYR A 159 10.96 -10.80 -13.84
N SER A 160 10.70 -10.68 -15.15
CA SER A 160 9.39 -10.27 -15.63
C SER A 160 8.34 -11.37 -15.53
N GLN A 161 7.09 -11.00 -15.30
CA GLN A 161 5.96 -11.93 -15.23
C GLN A 161 5.83 -12.80 -16.50
N LYS A 162 6.21 -12.26 -17.67
CA LYS A 162 6.22 -12.99 -18.95
C LYS A 162 7.23 -14.13 -18.97
N GLN A 163 8.38 -13.96 -18.31
CA GLN A 163 9.43 -14.98 -18.20
C GLN A 163 9.04 -16.04 -17.18
N THR A 164 8.55 -15.62 -16.03
CA THR A 164 8.27 -16.50 -14.89
C THR A 164 7.00 -17.33 -15.05
N GLY A 165 5.93 -16.75 -15.65
CA GLY A 165 4.61 -17.39 -15.70
C GLY A 165 4.60 -18.78 -16.35
N LYS A 166 5.27 -18.95 -17.50
CA LYS A 166 5.35 -20.26 -18.18
C LYS A 166 6.13 -21.30 -17.37
N ILE A 167 7.24 -20.86 -16.75
CA ILE A 167 8.12 -21.73 -15.96
C ILE A 167 7.42 -22.18 -14.69
N LEU A 168 6.73 -21.28 -13.99
CA LEU A 168 5.97 -21.63 -12.79
C LEU A 168 4.85 -22.64 -13.11
N THR A 169 4.08 -22.40 -14.17
CA THR A 169 3.02 -23.32 -14.61
C THR A 169 3.58 -24.72 -14.93
N GLN A 170 4.71 -24.78 -15.63
CA GLN A 170 5.35 -26.05 -15.95
C GLN A 170 5.83 -26.79 -14.69
N ILE A 171 6.53 -26.10 -13.77
CA ILE A 171 7.05 -26.74 -12.55
C ILE A 171 5.90 -27.26 -11.68
N MET A 172 4.81 -26.50 -11.56
CA MET A 172 3.64 -26.91 -10.79
C MET A 172 2.92 -28.12 -11.39
N SER A 173 2.83 -28.20 -12.72
CA SER A 173 2.26 -29.36 -13.39
C SER A 173 3.10 -30.64 -13.21
N GLU A 174 4.44 -30.48 -13.16
CA GLU A 174 5.38 -31.58 -12.91
C GLU A 174 5.43 -31.98 -11.41
N ASN A 175 5.03 -31.11 -10.50
CA ASN A 175 5.14 -31.31 -9.04
C ASN A 175 3.88 -30.80 -8.32
N PRO A 176 2.76 -31.54 -8.35
CA PRO A 176 1.56 -31.14 -7.63
C PRO A 176 1.81 -31.02 -6.12
N GLY A 177 1.39 -29.90 -5.51
CA GLY A 177 1.57 -29.64 -4.07
C GLY A 177 2.98 -29.17 -3.68
N ILE A 178 3.77 -28.67 -4.63
CA ILE A 178 5.08 -28.09 -4.36
C ILE A 178 4.94 -26.80 -3.51
N ASN A 179 5.72 -26.68 -2.44
CA ASN A 179 5.72 -25.45 -1.64
C ASN A 179 6.41 -24.28 -2.36
N VAL A 180 6.06 -23.05 -1.98
CA VAL A 180 6.52 -21.81 -2.61
C VAL A 180 8.03 -21.69 -2.67
N GLU A 181 8.74 -22.03 -1.58
CA GLU A 181 10.20 -21.96 -1.52
C GLU A 181 10.87 -22.86 -2.56
N THR A 182 10.41 -24.11 -2.67
CA THR A 182 10.94 -25.07 -3.63
C THR A 182 10.57 -24.69 -5.06
N LEU A 183 9.37 -24.12 -5.25
CA LEU A 183 8.91 -23.61 -6.54
C LEU A 183 9.80 -22.46 -7.03
N ILE A 184 10.11 -21.49 -6.15
CA ILE A 184 11.01 -20.37 -6.47
C ILE A 184 12.41 -20.90 -6.80
N LYS A 185 12.98 -21.78 -5.98
CA LYS A 185 14.31 -22.38 -6.23
C LYS A 185 14.38 -23.11 -7.58
N LYS A 186 13.38 -23.90 -7.90
CA LYS A 186 13.31 -24.59 -9.21
C LYS A 186 13.14 -23.62 -10.36
N ALA A 187 12.36 -22.54 -10.18
CA ALA A 187 12.17 -21.54 -11.20
C ALA A 187 13.47 -20.77 -11.47
N LEU A 188 14.19 -20.36 -10.43
CA LEU A 188 15.49 -19.68 -10.55
C LEU A 188 16.55 -20.51 -11.26
N ASN A 189 16.50 -21.83 -11.14
CA ASN A 189 17.41 -22.74 -11.85
C ASN A 189 17.05 -22.93 -13.33
N LYS A 190 15.83 -22.55 -13.74
CA LYS A 190 15.36 -22.65 -15.14
C LYS A 190 15.30 -21.30 -15.86
N LEU A 191 15.46 -20.18 -15.13
CA LEU A 191 15.50 -18.80 -15.64
C LEU A 191 16.90 -18.38 -16.05
#